data_84d4bc7a51fb08f99bd23b5dbb7ba6cd
#
_entry.id   84d4bc7a51fb08f99bd23b5dbb7ba6cd
#
_cell.length_a   1.000
_cell.length_b   1.000
_cell.length_c   1.000
_cell.angle_alpha   90.00
_cell.angle_beta   90.00
_cell.angle_gamma   90.00
#
_symmetry.space_group_name_H-M   'P 1'
#
loop_
_entity.id
_entity.type
_entity.pdbx_description
1 polymer ?
#
loop_
_entity_poly.entity_id
_entity_poly.type
_entity_poly.pdbx_seq_one_letter_code
_entity_poly.pdbx_strand_id
1 'polypeptide(L)'
;MNMMFASERAYAASIEEGVHTGGSMDASEVWGERWRSAASPIAKRYMEVAASKRSLVCLAADRTTMTGLFELLEAVAPHVAALKTHVDLVDDWSPAEWTRFCEAAHEAGLLIFEDRKFADIGKISRAQMSGIYNVRSWSDLVTAHLISGPDVVDGLQAGWKDAGREGGVLLLAQMSSRGNLLGPDYTREVVRKGCAHDGVVGFIGNGSRPDELSALRKAVGEGKMIWTPGVNLAVGDGEMGQRYGDPTEAVLAGSDCIIVGSGIHASNDPAASARAYAEASWSGLLKRIG
;
A
#
# COMPACT_ATOMS: atom_id res chain seq x y z
N MET A 1 36.79 8.25 6.76
CA MET A 1 36.38 8.19 5.35
C MET A 1 36.43 6.78 4.73
N ASN A 2 36.89 5.74 5.45
CA ASN A 2 36.99 4.36 4.91
C ASN A 2 35.97 3.35 5.49
N MET A 3 35.07 3.76 6.36
CA MET A 3 34.02 2.85 6.90
C MET A 3 32.67 2.95 6.15
N MET A 4 32.40 4.04 5.43
CA MET A 4 31.17 4.18 4.62
C MET A 4 31.15 3.28 3.37
N PHE A 5 32.30 3.06 2.72
CA PHE A 5 32.37 2.23 1.50
C PHE A 5 32.34 0.71 1.75
N ALA A 6 32.50 0.27 2.99
CA ALA A 6 32.39 -1.16 3.33
C ALA A 6 30.92 -1.61 3.48
N SER A 7 30.04 -0.70 3.90
CA SER A 7 28.60 -0.99 4.04
C SER A 7 27.88 -1.07 2.68
N GLU A 8 28.27 -0.24 1.71
CA GLU A 8 27.68 -0.26 0.35
C GLU A 8 28.04 -1.55 -0.41
N ARG A 9 29.25 -2.07 -0.25
CA ARG A 9 29.66 -3.36 -0.85
C ARG A 9 29.00 -4.57 -0.17
N ALA A 10 28.77 -4.51 1.14
CA ALA A 10 28.07 -5.56 1.87
C ALA A 10 26.57 -5.60 1.51
N TYR A 11 25.95 -4.43 1.28
CA TYR A 11 24.57 -4.32 0.84
C TYR A 11 24.37 -4.86 -0.59
N ALA A 12 25.25 -4.52 -1.53
CA ALA A 12 25.21 -5.07 -2.90
C ALA A 12 25.42 -6.58 -2.92
N ALA A 13 26.32 -7.13 -2.09
CA ALA A 13 26.58 -8.55 -1.98
C ALA A 13 25.42 -9.33 -1.34
N SER A 14 24.70 -8.73 -0.37
CA SER A 14 23.54 -9.37 0.25
C SER A 14 22.32 -9.45 -0.68
N ILE A 15 22.22 -8.55 -1.67
CA ILE A 15 21.20 -8.62 -2.71
C ILE A 15 21.50 -9.76 -3.69
N GLU A 16 22.77 -10.03 -4.01
CA GLU A 16 23.15 -11.12 -4.93
C GLU A 16 23.02 -12.52 -4.32
N GLU A 17 23.20 -12.68 -3.00
CA GLU A 17 23.07 -13.99 -2.33
C GLU A 17 21.61 -14.36 -1.96
N GLY A 18 20.68 -13.40 -1.95
CA GLY A 18 19.26 -13.60 -1.64
C GLY A 18 18.38 -13.96 -2.85
N VAL A 19 18.91 -14.00 -4.07
CA VAL A 19 18.17 -14.41 -5.26
C VAL A 19 17.96 -15.92 -5.24
N HIS A 20 16.85 -16.34 -4.67
CA HIS A 20 16.33 -17.68 -4.89
C HIS A 20 16.21 -17.94 -6.40
N THR A 21 16.88 -18.98 -6.88
CA THR A 21 16.85 -19.54 -8.26
C THR A 21 15.50 -20.18 -8.60
N GLY A 22 14.42 -19.47 -8.37
CA GLY A 22 13.12 -19.75 -8.96
C GLY A 22 12.83 -18.63 -9.94
N GLY A 23 12.69 -18.91 -11.24
CA GLY A 23 12.46 -17.92 -12.29
C GLY A 23 11.44 -16.87 -11.86
N SER A 24 11.71 -15.60 -12.17
CA SER A 24 10.79 -14.50 -11.97
C SER A 24 9.46 -14.86 -12.65
N MET A 25 8.38 -14.99 -11.89
CA MET A 25 7.05 -15.17 -12.48
C MET A 25 6.65 -13.87 -13.18
N ASP A 26 6.19 -13.97 -14.43
CA ASP A 26 5.69 -12.82 -15.16
C ASP A 26 4.44 -12.27 -14.45
N ALA A 27 4.44 -10.97 -14.17
CA ALA A 27 3.31 -10.31 -13.55
C ALA A 27 2.01 -10.49 -14.38
N SER A 28 2.11 -10.50 -15.70
CA SER A 28 0.96 -10.70 -16.60
C SER A 28 0.34 -12.09 -16.45
N GLU A 29 1.14 -13.11 -16.18
CA GLU A 29 0.67 -14.47 -15.93
C GLU A 29 0.01 -14.58 -14.55
N VAL A 30 0.68 -14.07 -13.51
CA VAL A 30 0.19 -14.14 -12.12
C VAL A 30 -1.09 -13.35 -11.93
N TRP A 31 -1.18 -12.15 -12.51
CA TRP A 31 -2.34 -11.27 -12.31
C TRP A 31 -3.45 -11.48 -13.34
N GLY A 32 -3.15 -12.13 -14.47
CA GLY A 32 -4.14 -12.53 -15.46
C GLY A 32 -5.04 -11.39 -15.92
N GLU A 33 -6.35 -11.52 -15.70
CA GLU A 33 -7.35 -10.51 -16.11
C GLU A 33 -7.14 -9.16 -15.44
N ARG A 34 -6.68 -9.11 -14.18
CA ARG A 34 -6.37 -7.83 -13.51
C ARG A 34 -5.26 -7.06 -14.20
N TRP A 35 -4.22 -7.76 -14.66
CA TRP A 35 -3.15 -7.14 -15.43
C TRP A 35 -3.65 -6.55 -16.75
N ARG A 36 -4.48 -7.31 -17.47
CA ARG A 36 -5.05 -6.86 -18.74
C ARG A 36 -6.01 -5.69 -18.56
N SER A 37 -6.84 -5.73 -17.53
CA SER A 37 -7.87 -4.72 -17.25
C SER A 37 -7.34 -3.47 -16.53
N ALA A 38 -6.15 -3.53 -15.93
CA ALA A 38 -5.56 -2.39 -15.22
C ALA A 38 -5.07 -1.33 -16.20
N ALA A 39 -5.74 -0.18 -16.23
CA ALA A 39 -5.34 0.98 -17.03
C ALA A 39 -4.23 1.81 -16.36
N SER A 40 -4.13 1.79 -15.02
CA SER A 40 -3.19 2.61 -14.27
C SER A 40 -1.76 2.07 -14.32
N PRO A 41 -0.76 2.88 -14.72
CA PRO A 41 0.67 2.51 -14.64
C PRO A 41 1.10 2.17 -13.21
N ILE A 42 0.57 2.89 -12.21
CA ILE A 42 0.86 2.64 -10.79
C ILE A 42 0.36 1.26 -10.35
N ALA A 43 -0.84 0.83 -10.80
CA ALA A 43 -1.35 -0.51 -10.53
C ALA A 43 -0.45 -1.59 -11.14
N LYS A 44 -0.01 -1.41 -12.37
CA LYS A 44 0.91 -2.35 -13.05
C LYS A 44 2.26 -2.42 -12.36
N ARG A 45 2.85 -1.28 -12.01
CA ARG A 45 4.09 -1.25 -11.23
C ARG A 45 3.96 -1.99 -9.90
N TYR A 46 2.84 -1.81 -9.17
CA TYR A 46 2.59 -2.60 -7.96
C TYR A 46 2.53 -4.11 -8.26
N MET A 47 1.82 -4.52 -9.31
CA MET A 47 1.71 -5.93 -9.70
C MET A 47 3.05 -6.55 -10.06
N GLU A 48 3.93 -5.81 -10.73
CA GLU A 48 5.31 -6.22 -11.06
C GLU A 48 6.14 -6.43 -9.80
N VAL A 49 6.11 -5.45 -8.87
CA VAL A 49 6.84 -5.55 -7.60
C VAL A 49 6.33 -6.71 -6.77
N ALA A 50 5.01 -6.86 -6.65
CA ALA A 50 4.38 -7.94 -5.90
C ALA A 50 4.76 -9.33 -6.48
N ALA A 51 4.78 -9.47 -7.80
CA ALA A 51 5.18 -10.72 -8.47
C ALA A 51 6.68 -11.01 -8.26
N SER A 52 7.54 -10.01 -8.42
CA SER A 52 8.98 -10.13 -8.22
C SER A 52 9.33 -10.56 -6.78
N LYS A 53 8.68 -9.95 -5.78
CA LYS A 53 8.93 -10.23 -4.36
C LYS A 53 8.08 -11.38 -3.82
N ARG A 54 7.15 -11.93 -4.61
CA ARG A 54 6.16 -12.93 -4.16
C ARG A 54 5.44 -12.50 -2.89
N SER A 55 4.98 -11.25 -2.86
CA SER A 55 4.38 -10.62 -1.69
C SER A 55 3.27 -9.65 -2.08
N LEU A 56 2.14 -9.73 -1.41
CA LEU A 56 1.07 -8.75 -1.51
C LEU A 56 1.05 -7.79 -0.31
N VAL A 57 2.16 -7.69 0.41
CA VAL A 57 2.24 -6.91 1.65
C VAL A 57 2.54 -5.45 1.35
N CYS A 58 1.70 -4.56 1.89
CA CYS A 58 2.02 -3.16 2.15
C CYS A 58 2.26 -3.03 3.67
N LEU A 59 3.47 -2.68 4.08
CA LEU A 59 3.75 -2.44 5.49
C LEU A 59 3.27 -1.05 5.91
N ALA A 60 2.45 -0.95 6.96
CA ALA A 60 2.25 0.31 7.67
C ALA A 60 3.47 0.60 8.54
N ALA A 61 4.32 1.52 8.08
CA ALA A 61 5.60 1.86 8.70
C ALA A 61 5.39 2.94 9.80
N ASP A 62 4.56 2.61 10.80
CA ASP A 62 4.14 3.54 11.85
C ASP A 62 5.27 3.69 12.91
N ARG A 63 6.40 4.27 12.50
CA ARG A 63 7.53 4.66 13.35
C ARG A 63 7.55 6.17 13.54
N THR A 64 8.02 6.63 14.70
CA THR A 64 8.03 8.06 15.05
C THR A 64 9.40 8.73 14.87
N THR A 65 10.41 7.99 14.41
CA THR A 65 11.75 8.52 14.15
C THR A 65 12.28 8.08 12.80
N MET A 66 13.09 8.94 12.18
CA MET A 66 13.75 8.62 10.90
C MET A 66 14.64 7.40 11.01
N THR A 67 15.43 7.28 12.09
CA THR A 67 16.27 6.08 12.34
C THR A 67 15.43 4.81 12.37
N GLY A 68 14.32 4.81 13.12
CA GLY A 68 13.43 3.66 13.20
C GLY A 68 12.77 3.30 11.87
N LEU A 69 12.51 4.29 11.00
CA LEU A 69 12.01 4.07 9.64
C LEU A 69 13.07 3.41 8.75
N PHE A 70 14.32 3.86 8.79
CA PHE A 70 15.41 3.25 8.00
C PHE A 70 15.71 1.81 8.46
N GLU A 71 15.82 1.57 9.78
CA GLU A 71 16.00 0.22 10.32
C GLU A 71 14.87 -0.74 9.91
N LEU A 72 13.62 -0.25 9.96
CA LEU A 72 12.47 -1.04 9.53
C LEU A 72 12.50 -1.32 8.03
N LEU A 73 12.80 -0.31 7.20
CA LEU A 73 12.93 -0.46 5.75
C LEU A 73 13.98 -1.52 5.40
N GLU A 74 15.17 -1.43 5.98
CA GLU A 74 16.25 -2.39 5.73
C GLU A 74 15.81 -3.83 6.05
N ALA A 75 15.14 -4.03 7.18
CA ALA A 75 14.69 -5.35 7.62
C ALA A 75 13.62 -5.96 6.71
N VAL A 76 12.69 -5.15 6.17
CA VAL A 76 11.48 -5.67 5.51
C VAL A 76 11.46 -5.55 4.00
N ALA A 77 12.32 -4.72 3.40
CA ALA A 77 12.29 -4.42 1.98
C ALA A 77 12.25 -5.65 1.04
N PRO A 78 12.92 -6.77 1.34
CA PRO A 78 12.83 -7.98 0.52
C PRO A 78 11.44 -8.64 0.50
N HIS A 79 10.61 -8.37 1.52
CA HIS A 79 9.38 -9.11 1.80
C HIS A 79 8.10 -8.31 1.61
N VAL A 80 8.21 -7.01 1.26
CA VAL A 80 7.03 -6.15 1.09
C VAL A 80 7.04 -5.50 -0.29
N ALA A 81 5.85 -5.23 -0.85
CA ALA A 81 5.70 -4.60 -2.16
C ALA A 81 5.50 -3.07 -2.05
N ALA A 82 5.05 -2.59 -0.91
CA ALA A 82 4.80 -1.18 -0.66
C ALA A 82 5.01 -0.82 0.81
N LEU A 83 5.24 0.48 1.07
CA LEU A 83 5.22 1.08 2.40
C LEU A 83 4.05 2.06 2.50
N LYS A 84 3.23 1.90 3.53
CA LYS A 84 2.25 2.90 3.94
C LYS A 84 2.88 3.80 5.00
N THR A 85 2.84 5.09 4.77
CA THR A 85 3.40 6.10 5.67
C THR A 85 2.32 7.03 6.21
N HIS A 86 2.62 7.60 7.37
CA HIS A 86 1.98 8.76 7.97
C HIS A 86 3.11 9.72 8.31
N VAL A 87 3.50 10.57 7.37
CA VAL A 87 4.66 11.46 7.52
C VAL A 87 4.58 12.38 8.73
N ASP A 88 3.37 12.70 9.15
CA ASP A 88 3.06 13.54 10.32
C ASP A 88 3.19 12.82 11.68
N LEU A 89 3.52 11.53 11.70
CA LEU A 89 3.89 10.81 12.93
C LEU A 89 5.39 10.92 13.28
N VAL A 90 6.21 11.46 12.37
CA VAL A 90 7.68 11.45 12.53
C VAL A 90 8.14 12.68 13.31
N ASP A 91 8.58 12.47 14.55
CA ASP A 91 8.96 13.53 15.49
C ASP A 91 10.21 14.31 15.06
N ASP A 92 11.20 13.61 14.47
CA ASP A 92 12.46 14.16 13.98
C ASP A 92 12.47 14.36 12.46
N TRP A 93 11.29 14.57 11.86
CA TRP A 93 11.15 14.77 10.41
C TRP A 93 11.93 15.99 9.92
N SER A 94 12.63 15.80 8.82
CA SER A 94 13.20 16.89 8.02
C SER A 94 13.04 16.60 6.53
N PRO A 95 12.96 17.62 5.66
CA PRO A 95 12.83 17.41 4.22
C PRO A 95 13.97 16.55 3.64
N ALA A 96 15.20 16.77 4.10
CA ALA A 96 16.37 16.06 3.59
C ALA A 96 16.37 14.57 3.96
N GLU A 97 16.12 14.24 5.24
CA GLU A 97 16.07 12.85 5.70
C GLU A 97 14.88 12.10 5.10
N TRP A 98 13.72 12.78 4.96
CA TRP A 98 12.55 12.19 4.33
C TRP A 98 12.79 11.87 2.85
N THR A 99 13.44 12.79 2.12
CA THR A 99 13.82 12.54 0.71
C THR A 99 14.72 11.31 0.61
N ARG A 100 15.77 11.21 1.44
CA ARG A 100 16.67 10.03 1.48
C ARG A 100 15.92 8.73 1.78
N PHE A 101 14.97 8.76 2.72
CA PHE A 101 14.14 7.59 3.04
C PHE A 101 13.28 7.16 1.85
N CYS A 102 12.62 8.12 1.18
CA CYS A 102 11.80 7.82 0.01
C CYS A 102 12.64 7.30 -1.17
N GLU A 103 13.84 7.86 -1.38
CA GLU A 103 14.79 7.38 -2.39
C GLU A 103 15.21 5.94 -2.09
N ALA A 104 15.61 5.62 -0.85
CA ALA A 104 15.98 4.26 -0.44
C ALA A 104 14.81 3.27 -0.62
N ALA A 105 13.58 3.66 -0.30
CA ALA A 105 12.40 2.83 -0.52
C ALA A 105 12.15 2.55 -2.01
N HIS A 106 12.28 3.58 -2.87
CA HIS A 106 12.13 3.43 -4.31
C HIS A 106 13.27 2.60 -4.93
N GLU A 107 14.52 2.75 -4.47
CA GLU A 107 15.67 1.93 -4.88
C GLU A 107 15.48 0.46 -4.50
N ALA A 108 14.84 0.19 -3.36
CA ALA A 108 14.43 -1.16 -2.98
C ALA A 108 13.21 -1.67 -3.77
N GLY A 109 12.72 -0.90 -4.76
CA GLY A 109 11.61 -1.24 -5.64
C GLY A 109 10.23 -1.07 -5.02
N LEU A 110 10.10 -0.43 -3.85
CA LEU A 110 8.82 -0.29 -3.15
C LEU A 110 8.00 0.88 -3.71
N LEU A 111 6.67 0.74 -3.65
CA LEU A 111 5.77 1.89 -3.78
C LEU A 111 5.59 2.56 -2.42
N ILE A 112 5.52 3.90 -2.42
CA ILE A 112 5.22 4.67 -1.20
C ILE A 112 3.78 5.15 -1.25
N PHE A 113 3.03 4.76 -0.23
CA PHE A 113 1.63 5.03 -0.05
C PHE A 113 1.43 5.93 1.19
N GLU A 114 1.12 7.21 1.01
CA GLU A 114 0.83 8.12 2.11
C GLU A 114 -0.65 8.06 2.48
N ASP A 115 -0.98 7.58 3.68
CA ASP A 115 -2.37 7.35 4.13
C ASP A 115 -2.97 8.60 4.78
N ARG A 116 -3.14 9.69 3.99
CA ARG A 116 -3.64 11.00 4.45
C ARG A 116 -5.16 11.06 4.64
N LYS A 117 -5.90 10.20 3.94
CA LYS A 117 -7.37 10.22 3.91
C LYS A 117 -7.93 11.62 3.58
N PHE A 118 -7.44 12.20 2.46
CA PHE A 118 -7.92 13.49 2.00
C PHE A 118 -9.46 13.51 1.90
N ALA A 119 -10.08 14.55 2.44
CA ALA A 119 -11.54 14.62 2.53
C ALA A 119 -12.10 16.02 2.21
N ASP A 120 -11.27 16.95 1.78
CA ASP A 120 -11.65 18.31 1.42
C ASP A 120 -11.95 18.42 -0.08
N ILE A 121 -12.48 19.57 -0.52
CA ILE A 121 -12.71 19.87 -1.92
C ILE A 121 -11.41 19.84 -2.72
N GLY A 122 -11.50 19.59 -4.04
CA GLY A 122 -10.33 19.36 -4.90
C GLY A 122 -9.26 20.47 -4.83
N LYS A 123 -9.68 21.75 -4.77
CA LYS A 123 -8.76 22.89 -4.62
C LYS A 123 -7.90 22.80 -3.35
N ILE A 124 -8.52 22.45 -2.22
CA ILE A 124 -7.80 22.35 -0.93
C ILE A 124 -6.95 21.09 -0.88
N SER A 125 -7.48 19.96 -1.36
CA SER A 125 -6.73 18.70 -1.45
C SER A 125 -5.47 18.85 -2.32
N ARG A 126 -5.54 19.58 -3.47
CA ARG A 126 -4.36 19.94 -4.26
C ARG A 126 -3.35 20.77 -3.47
N ALA A 127 -3.81 21.77 -2.72
CA ALA A 127 -2.94 22.60 -1.89
C ALA A 127 -2.29 21.79 -0.76
N GLN A 128 -3.02 20.85 -0.13
CA GLN A 128 -2.49 19.94 0.89
C GLN A 128 -1.39 19.02 0.35
N MET A 129 -1.47 18.59 -0.92
CA MET A 129 -0.42 17.81 -1.59
C MET A 129 0.91 18.56 -1.68
N SER A 130 0.89 19.89 -1.77
CA SER A 130 2.07 20.77 -1.84
C SER A 130 2.43 21.43 -0.50
N GLY A 131 1.74 21.06 0.59
CA GLY A 131 1.98 21.60 1.94
C GLY A 131 3.38 21.28 2.48
N ILE A 132 3.57 21.46 3.78
CA ILE A 132 4.87 21.31 4.45
C ILE A 132 5.58 19.98 4.15
N TYR A 133 4.84 18.90 4.01
CA TYR A 133 5.40 17.57 3.70
C TYR A 133 5.58 17.31 2.21
N ASN A 134 5.10 18.19 1.35
CA ASN A 134 5.18 18.11 -0.11
C ASN A 134 4.90 16.70 -0.67
N VAL A 135 3.80 16.09 -0.24
CA VAL A 135 3.41 14.70 -0.49
C VAL A 135 3.48 14.32 -1.97
N ARG A 136 3.11 15.27 -2.86
CA ARG A 136 3.16 15.09 -4.32
C ARG A 136 4.55 14.79 -4.88
N SER A 137 5.63 15.15 -4.16
CA SER A 137 7.00 14.98 -4.67
C SER A 137 7.57 13.58 -4.47
N TRP A 138 6.97 12.77 -3.58
CA TRP A 138 7.54 11.48 -3.19
C TRP A 138 6.52 10.33 -3.13
N SER A 139 5.22 10.58 -2.85
CA SER A 139 4.23 9.52 -2.79
C SER A 139 3.85 8.98 -4.18
N ASP A 140 3.63 7.68 -4.30
CA ASP A 140 3.07 7.03 -5.48
C ASP A 140 1.56 6.85 -5.35
N LEU A 141 1.07 6.70 -4.11
CA LEU A 141 -0.33 6.51 -3.76
C LEU A 141 -0.74 7.38 -2.59
N VAL A 142 -1.97 7.85 -2.58
CA VAL A 142 -2.61 8.44 -1.39
C VAL A 142 -4.02 7.90 -1.20
N THR A 143 -4.54 7.99 0.03
CA THR A 143 -5.97 7.74 0.30
C THR A 143 -6.81 9.00 0.25
N ALA A 144 -8.08 8.84 -0.15
CA ALA A 144 -9.08 9.89 -0.07
C ALA A 144 -10.47 9.34 0.26
N HIS A 145 -11.26 10.14 0.97
CA HIS A 145 -12.71 9.98 1.04
C HIS A 145 -13.39 10.69 -0.12
N LEU A 146 -14.49 10.14 -0.61
CA LEU A 146 -15.30 10.79 -1.64
C LEU A 146 -16.44 11.64 -1.07
N ILE A 147 -16.41 11.92 0.22
CA ILE A 147 -17.46 12.65 0.94
C ILE A 147 -17.63 14.10 0.44
N SER A 148 -16.55 14.72 -0.01
CA SER A 148 -16.53 16.07 -0.57
C SER A 148 -16.84 16.12 -2.08
N GLY A 149 -17.16 14.97 -2.71
CA GLY A 149 -17.37 14.87 -4.15
C GLY A 149 -16.16 14.37 -4.94
N PRO A 150 -16.31 14.06 -6.25
CA PRO A 150 -15.28 13.47 -7.08
C PRO A 150 -14.08 14.39 -7.34
N ASP A 151 -14.25 15.71 -7.30
CA ASP A 151 -13.21 16.70 -7.58
C ASP A 151 -12.00 16.59 -6.65
N VAL A 152 -12.12 15.88 -5.51
CA VAL A 152 -10.98 15.56 -4.63
C VAL A 152 -9.92 14.77 -5.41
N VAL A 153 -10.33 13.83 -6.26
CA VAL A 153 -9.41 13.01 -7.08
C VAL A 153 -8.73 13.87 -8.12
N ASP A 154 -9.46 14.75 -8.81
CA ASP A 154 -8.91 15.70 -9.78
C ASP A 154 -7.89 16.64 -9.13
N GLY A 155 -8.17 17.13 -7.93
CA GLY A 155 -7.27 17.96 -7.14
C GLY A 155 -5.96 17.26 -6.80
N LEU A 156 -6.03 16.00 -6.38
CA LEU A 156 -4.86 15.17 -6.06
C LEU A 156 -4.03 14.87 -7.31
N GLN A 157 -4.68 14.49 -8.43
CA GLN A 157 -4.01 14.28 -9.71
C GLN A 157 -3.30 15.54 -10.22
N ALA A 158 -3.95 16.70 -10.10
CA ALA A 158 -3.33 17.99 -10.42
C ALA A 158 -2.11 18.27 -9.54
N GLY A 159 -2.14 17.84 -8.25
CA GLY A 159 -1.00 17.96 -7.36
C GLY A 159 0.23 17.20 -7.86
N TRP A 160 0.11 15.94 -8.28
CA TRP A 160 1.22 15.19 -8.88
C TRP A 160 1.68 15.79 -10.22
N LYS A 161 0.73 16.19 -11.07
CA LYS A 161 1.06 16.85 -12.35
C LYS A 161 1.89 18.11 -12.15
N ASP A 162 1.61 18.93 -11.14
CA ASP A 162 2.39 20.12 -10.79
C ASP A 162 3.84 19.77 -10.38
N ALA A 163 4.06 18.58 -9.87
CA ALA A 163 5.38 18.05 -9.51
C ALA A 163 6.07 17.29 -10.65
N GLY A 164 5.45 17.20 -11.84
CA GLY A 164 5.97 16.41 -12.96
C GLY A 164 5.95 14.90 -12.70
N ARG A 165 5.06 14.42 -11.83
CA ARG A 165 4.94 13.00 -11.44
C ARG A 165 3.56 12.45 -11.75
N GLU A 166 3.49 11.13 -11.78
CA GLU A 166 2.26 10.36 -11.77
C GLU A 166 2.04 9.77 -10.39
N GLY A 167 0.77 9.64 -9.99
CA GLY A 167 0.38 8.99 -8.77
C GLY A 167 -1.06 8.51 -8.85
N GLY A 168 -1.50 7.76 -7.84
CA GLY A 168 -2.82 7.15 -7.81
C GLY A 168 -3.57 7.34 -6.51
N VAL A 169 -4.89 7.39 -6.61
CA VAL A 169 -5.77 7.54 -5.45
C VAL A 169 -6.40 6.19 -5.10
N LEU A 170 -6.31 5.80 -3.82
CA LEU A 170 -7.08 4.74 -3.21
C LEU A 170 -8.28 5.36 -2.47
N LEU A 171 -9.49 5.12 -2.95
CA LEU A 171 -10.71 5.63 -2.30
C LEU A 171 -11.14 4.73 -1.15
N LEU A 172 -11.50 5.32 0.00
CA LEU A 172 -12.04 4.56 1.12
C LEU A 172 -13.47 4.10 0.80
N ALA A 173 -13.62 2.85 0.39
CA ALA A 173 -14.93 2.22 0.18
C ALA A 173 -15.45 1.57 1.47
N GLN A 174 -14.55 1.00 2.28
CA GLN A 174 -14.85 0.36 3.56
C GLN A 174 -13.76 0.74 4.59
N MET A 175 -14.04 0.49 5.87
CA MET A 175 -13.07 0.64 6.96
C MET A 175 -13.16 -0.56 7.91
N SER A 176 -12.01 -0.99 8.46
CA SER A 176 -11.92 -2.09 9.42
C SER A 176 -12.29 -1.70 10.86
N SER A 177 -12.30 -0.40 11.17
CA SER A 177 -12.64 0.10 12.52
C SER A 177 -14.12 -0.14 12.85
N ARG A 178 -14.38 -0.53 14.09
CA ARG A 178 -15.75 -0.72 14.58
C ARG A 178 -16.48 0.62 14.71
N GLY A 179 -17.74 0.65 14.28
CA GLY A 179 -18.59 1.84 14.43
C GLY A 179 -18.32 2.95 13.41
N ASN A 180 -17.53 2.70 12.36
CA ASN A 180 -17.37 3.66 11.26
C ASN A 180 -18.70 3.90 10.52
N LEU A 181 -18.82 5.03 9.85
CA LEU A 181 -20.04 5.48 9.19
C LEU A 181 -20.10 5.13 7.69
N LEU A 182 -19.14 4.39 7.16
CA LEU A 182 -19.14 3.98 5.75
C LEU A 182 -20.13 2.83 5.53
N GLY A 183 -21.40 3.20 5.33
CA GLY A 183 -22.48 2.24 5.07
C GLY A 183 -22.51 1.75 3.62
N PRO A 184 -23.33 0.74 3.31
CA PRO A 184 -23.42 0.12 1.99
C PRO A 184 -23.75 1.10 0.84
N ASP A 185 -24.57 2.11 1.11
CA ASP A 185 -24.92 3.14 0.12
C ASP A 185 -23.74 4.02 -0.25
N TYR A 186 -22.94 4.42 0.75
CA TYR A 186 -21.70 5.14 0.53
C TYR A 186 -20.71 4.29 -0.27
N THR A 187 -20.49 3.04 0.12
CA THR A 187 -19.62 2.10 -0.60
C THR A 187 -20.02 1.99 -2.06
N ARG A 188 -21.31 1.80 -2.35
CA ARG A 188 -21.82 1.69 -3.71
C ARG A 188 -21.52 2.93 -4.57
N GLU A 189 -21.76 4.14 -4.02
CA GLU A 189 -21.48 5.39 -4.72
C GLU A 189 -19.98 5.62 -4.94
N VAL A 190 -19.14 5.32 -3.94
CA VAL A 190 -17.68 5.42 -4.05
C VAL A 190 -17.16 4.49 -5.15
N VAL A 191 -17.62 3.24 -5.19
CA VAL A 191 -17.22 2.27 -6.23
C VAL A 191 -17.69 2.75 -7.61
N ARG A 192 -18.96 3.13 -7.75
CA ARG A 192 -19.51 3.60 -9.02
C ARG A 192 -18.73 4.78 -9.60
N LYS A 193 -18.45 5.79 -8.78
CA LYS A 193 -17.69 6.99 -9.19
C LYS A 193 -16.22 6.71 -9.40
N GLY A 194 -15.61 5.94 -8.50
CA GLY A 194 -14.18 5.61 -8.55
C GLY A 194 -13.82 4.71 -9.72
N CYS A 195 -14.65 3.74 -10.09
CA CYS A 195 -14.42 2.90 -11.27
C CYS A 195 -14.45 3.71 -12.57
N ALA A 196 -15.24 4.77 -12.63
CA ALA A 196 -15.34 5.66 -13.80
C ALA A 196 -14.20 6.71 -13.86
N HIS A 197 -13.31 6.81 -12.87
CA HIS A 197 -12.30 7.84 -12.79
C HIS A 197 -10.90 7.28 -13.00
N ASP A 198 -10.16 7.80 -13.99
CA ASP A 198 -8.82 7.29 -14.35
C ASP A 198 -7.77 7.49 -13.23
N GLY A 199 -7.86 8.59 -12.46
CA GLY A 199 -6.96 8.86 -11.33
C GLY A 199 -7.16 7.94 -10.12
N VAL A 200 -8.24 7.13 -10.10
CA VAL A 200 -8.48 6.13 -9.05
C VAL A 200 -7.80 4.82 -9.44
N VAL A 201 -6.81 4.41 -8.67
CA VAL A 201 -6.10 3.13 -8.84
C VAL A 201 -6.90 1.99 -8.22
N GLY A 202 -7.60 2.27 -7.13
CA GLY A 202 -8.35 1.25 -6.41
C GLY A 202 -9.06 1.78 -5.18
N PHE A 203 -9.41 0.84 -4.31
CA PHE A 203 -10.23 1.08 -3.13
C PHE A 203 -9.62 0.47 -1.88
N ILE A 204 -9.87 1.11 -0.74
CA ILE A 204 -9.62 0.50 0.56
C ILE A 204 -10.85 -0.32 0.93
N GLY A 205 -10.62 -1.63 1.14
CA GLY A 205 -11.61 -2.60 1.61
C GLY A 205 -11.41 -2.97 3.07
N ASN A 206 -12.25 -3.87 3.59
CA ASN A 206 -12.19 -4.35 4.97
C ASN A 206 -11.69 -5.80 5.05
N GLY A 207 -10.41 -6.01 5.35
CA GLY A 207 -9.78 -7.33 5.42
C GLY A 207 -10.28 -8.22 6.57
N SER A 208 -10.95 -7.63 7.59
CA SER A 208 -11.54 -8.40 8.69
C SER A 208 -12.92 -9.01 8.37
N ARG A 209 -13.47 -8.76 7.17
CA ARG A 209 -14.79 -9.16 6.73
C ARG A 209 -14.76 -9.76 5.32
N PRO A 210 -14.39 -11.05 5.16
CA PRO A 210 -14.25 -11.66 3.84
C PRO A 210 -15.51 -11.58 2.97
N ASP A 211 -16.70 -11.71 3.55
CA ASP A 211 -17.96 -11.62 2.81
C ASP A 211 -18.20 -10.20 2.24
N GLU A 212 -17.96 -9.16 3.06
CA GLU A 212 -18.06 -7.77 2.63
C GLU A 212 -17.01 -7.44 1.57
N LEU A 213 -15.81 -8.01 1.70
CA LEU A 213 -14.71 -7.86 0.75
C LEU A 213 -15.01 -8.54 -0.59
N SER A 214 -15.60 -9.75 -0.57
CA SER A 214 -16.03 -10.46 -1.78
C SER A 214 -17.12 -9.70 -2.52
N ALA A 215 -18.06 -9.10 -1.78
CA ALA A 215 -19.09 -8.24 -2.38
C ALA A 215 -18.47 -6.97 -3.00
N LEU A 216 -17.49 -6.37 -2.32
CA LEU A 216 -16.76 -5.22 -2.86
C LEU A 216 -16.00 -5.60 -4.15
N ARG A 217 -15.29 -6.74 -4.17
CA ARG A 217 -14.58 -7.22 -5.37
C ARG A 217 -15.53 -7.42 -6.54
N LYS A 218 -16.70 -8.00 -6.32
CA LYS A 218 -17.74 -8.17 -7.34
C LYS A 218 -18.20 -6.83 -7.94
N ALA A 219 -18.35 -5.82 -7.09
CA ALA A 219 -18.78 -4.49 -7.52
C ALA A 219 -17.67 -3.73 -8.27
N VAL A 220 -16.41 -3.87 -7.83
CA VAL A 220 -15.23 -3.20 -8.41
C VAL A 220 -14.82 -3.84 -9.75
N GLY A 221 -14.99 -5.15 -9.91
CA GLY A 221 -14.50 -5.89 -11.08
C GLY A 221 -12.98 -6.01 -11.11
N GLU A 222 -12.38 -6.23 -12.27
CA GLU A 222 -10.95 -6.55 -12.43
C GLU A 222 -10.07 -5.31 -12.68
N GLY A 223 -10.63 -4.20 -13.13
CA GLY A 223 -9.88 -3.02 -13.60
C GLY A 223 -9.29 -2.14 -12.49
N LYS A 224 -9.72 -2.31 -11.25
CA LYS A 224 -9.26 -1.52 -10.10
C LYS A 224 -8.83 -2.43 -8.95
N MET A 225 -7.83 -1.99 -8.19
CA MET A 225 -7.27 -2.75 -7.08
C MET A 225 -8.10 -2.61 -5.80
N ILE A 226 -8.00 -3.59 -4.90
CA ILE A 226 -8.51 -3.51 -3.54
C ILE A 226 -7.35 -3.74 -2.56
N TRP A 227 -7.11 -2.75 -1.70
CA TRP A 227 -6.11 -2.77 -0.64
C TRP A 227 -6.80 -2.88 0.71
N THR A 228 -6.38 -3.80 1.57
CA THR A 228 -7.13 -4.12 2.79
C THR A 228 -6.28 -4.02 4.05
N PRO A 229 -6.55 -3.04 4.92
CA PRO A 229 -6.16 -3.10 6.32
C PRO A 229 -7.05 -4.09 7.10
N GLY A 230 -6.73 -4.28 8.37
CA GLY A 230 -7.50 -5.16 9.25
C GLY A 230 -7.20 -6.64 9.03
N VAL A 231 -5.94 -6.97 8.77
CA VAL A 231 -5.44 -8.35 8.66
C VAL A 231 -4.32 -8.59 9.67
N ASN A 232 -4.31 -9.80 10.26
CA ASN A 232 -3.24 -10.23 11.14
C ASN A 232 -3.18 -11.77 11.11
N LEU A 233 -1.97 -12.35 11.16
CA LEU A 233 -1.81 -13.80 11.31
C LEU A 233 -2.40 -14.31 12.64
N ALA A 234 -2.42 -13.48 13.69
CA ALA A 234 -3.20 -13.69 14.90
C ALA A 234 -4.58 -13.01 14.75
N VAL A 235 -5.57 -13.77 14.29
CA VAL A 235 -6.96 -13.31 14.08
C VAL A 235 -7.59 -12.89 15.41
N GLY A 236 -8.35 -11.79 15.43
CA GLY A 236 -9.08 -11.33 16.60
C GLY A 236 -9.31 -9.83 16.67
N ASP A 237 -9.69 -9.36 17.85
CA ASP A 237 -9.86 -7.93 18.13
C ASP A 237 -8.51 -7.31 18.56
N GLY A 238 -8.19 -6.17 17.96
CA GLY A 238 -7.07 -5.33 18.31
C GLY A 238 -7.49 -4.17 19.22
N GLU A 239 -6.55 -3.29 19.52
CA GLU A 239 -6.78 -2.11 20.33
C GLU A 239 -7.66 -1.06 19.63
N MET A 240 -8.33 -0.20 20.41
CA MET A 240 -9.13 0.94 19.96
C MET A 240 -10.17 0.61 18.87
N GLY A 241 -10.75 -0.60 18.93
CA GLY A 241 -11.82 -1.01 18.01
C GLY A 241 -11.36 -1.53 16.67
N GLN A 242 -10.06 -1.76 16.47
CA GLN A 242 -9.52 -2.45 15.29
C GLN A 242 -9.94 -3.93 15.33
N ARG A 243 -10.24 -4.50 14.15
CA ARG A 243 -10.53 -5.93 13.96
C ARG A 243 -9.56 -6.50 12.94
N TYR A 244 -9.18 -7.77 13.14
CA TYR A 244 -8.23 -8.46 12.28
C TYR A 244 -8.83 -9.76 11.74
N GLY A 245 -8.72 -9.95 10.43
CA GLY A 245 -9.00 -11.18 9.70
C GLY A 245 -7.72 -11.88 9.27
N ASP A 246 -7.85 -13.10 8.77
CA ASP A 246 -6.72 -13.86 8.22
C ASP A 246 -6.24 -13.26 6.88
N PRO A 247 -4.91 -13.09 6.68
CA PRO A 247 -4.35 -12.56 5.44
C PRO A 247 -4.69 -13.37 4.19
N THR A 248 -4.65 -14.70 4.28
CA THR A 248 -4.95 -15.60 3.15
C THR A 248 -6.42 -15.50 2.76
N GLU A 249 -7.33 -15.50 3.75
CA GLU A 249 -8.77 -15.36 3.52
C GLU A 249 -9.10 -13.99 2.89
N ALA A 250 -8.43 -12.91 3.33
CA ALA A 250 -8.61 -11.59 2.72
C ALA A 250 -8.20 -11.60 1.23
N VAL A 251 -7.09 -12.27 0.88
CA VAL A 251 -6.64 -12.39 -0.52
C VAL A 251 -7.60 -13.27 -1.33
N LEU A 252 -8.07 -14.39 -0.79
CA LEU A 252 -9.07 -15.25 -1.43
C LEU A 252 -10.39 -14.51 -1.67
N ALA A 253 -10.79 -13.64 -0.73
CA ALA A 253 -11.98 -12.81 -0.84
C ALA A 253 -11.83 -11.64 -1.84
N GLY A 254 -10.64 -11.41 -2.41
CA GLY A 254 -10.44 -10.44 -3.48
C GLY A 254 -9.52 -9.26 -3.16
N SER A 255 -8.81 -9.26 -2.02
CA SER A 255 -7.74 -8.31 -1.76
C SER A 255 -6.59 -8.49 -2.74
N ASP A 256 -6.06 -7.39 -3.26
CA ASP A 256 -4.85 -7.38 -4.11
C ASP A 256 -3.62 -6.98 -3.32
N CYS A 257 -3.82 -6.31 -2.18
CA CYS A 257 -2.77 -5.89 -1.27
C CYS A 257 -3.29 -5.92 0.17
N ILE A 258 -2.57 -6.56 1.05
CA ILE A 258 -2.85 -6.54 2.48
C ILE A 258 -1.98 -5.46 3.17
N ILE A 259 -2.61 -4.57 3.93
CA ILE A 259 -1.92 -3.54 4.70
C ILE A 259 -1.73 -4.05 6.13
N VAL A 260 -0.48 -4.32 6.49
CA VAL A 260 -0.11 -4.90 7.79
C VAL A 260 0.66 -3.86 8.61
N GLY A 261 0.23 -3.59 9.83
CA GLY A 261 0.86 -2.67 10.77
C GLY A 261 1.62 -3.40 11.88
N SER A 262 1.06 -3.39 13.09
CA SER A 262 1.67 -3.92 14.31
C SER A 262 2.13 -5.39 14.22
N GLY A 263 1.47 -6.19 13.39
CA GLY A 263 1.90 -7.58 13.14
C GLY A 263 3.32 -7.71 12.56
N ILE A 264 3.85 -6.62 11.97
CA ILE A 264 5.23 -6.56 11.47
C ILE A 264 6.05 -5.56 12.27
N HIS A 265 5.67 -4.27 12.27
CA HIS A 265 6.54 -3.23 12.84
C HIS A 265 6.70 -3.32 14.37
N ALA A 266 5.76 -3.93 15.10
CA ALA A 266 5.85 -4.15 16.55
C ALA A 266 6.38 -5.54 16.92
N SER A 267 6.72 -6.39 15.95
CA SER A 267 7.32 -7.70 16.16
C SER A 267 8.76 -7.59 16.69
N ASN A 268 9.19 -8.60 17.46
CA ASN A 268 10.60 -8.75 17.87
C ASN A 268 11.53 -9.04 16.68
N ASP A 269 11.00 -9.60 15.60
CA ASP A 269 11.71 -9.86 14.34
C ASP A 269 10.82 -9.41 13.17
N PRO A 270 10.90 -8.12 12.77
CA PRO A 270 10.12 -7.59 11.66
C PRO A 270 10.37 -8.29 10.31
N ALA A 271 11.62 -8.73 10.06
CA ALA A 271 11.97 -9.43 8.82
C ALA A 271 11.29 -10.80 8.72
N ALA A 272 11.37 -11.61 9.78
CA ALA A 272 10.69 -12.91 9.83
C ALA A 272 9.16 -12.75 9.75
N SER A 273 8.61 -11.75 10.43
CA SER A 273 7.18 -11.46 10.37
C SER A 273 6.76 -11.04 8.96
N ALA A 274 7.47 -10.10 8.32
CA ALA A 274 7.18 -9.65 6.97
C ALA A 274 7.21 -10.82 5.96
N ARG A 275 8.19 -11.71 6.08
CA ARG A 275 8.27 -12.94 5.27
C ARG A 275 7.06 -13.84 5.47
N ALA A 276 6.62 -14.07 6.71
CA ALA A 276 5.45 -14.91 6.99
C ALA A 276 4.17 -14.34 6.36
N TYR A 277 3.97 -13.01 6.42
CA TYR A 277 2.85 -12.34 5.74
C TYR A 277 2.99 -12.40 4.21
N ALA A 278 4.19 -12.27 3.67
CA ALA A 278 4.44 -12.42 2.24
C ALA A 278 4.04 -13.82 1.76
N GLU A 279 4.51 -14.86 2.43
CA GLU A 279 4.20 -16.25 2.11
C GLU A 279 2.68 -16.53 2.20
N ALA A 280 2.00 -16.08 3.25
CA ALA A 280 0.56 -16.26 3.43
C ALA A 280 -0.24 -15.56 2.32
N SER A 281 0.06 -14.30 2.05
CA SER A 281 -0.64 -13.51 1.02
C SER A 281 -0.39 -14.04 -0.39
N TRP A 282 0.85 -14.42 -0.70
CA TRP A 282 1.21 -15.00 -1.99
C TRP A 282 0.55 -16.36 -2.22
N SER A 283 0.54 -17.23 -1.20
CA SER A 283 -0.19 -18.50 -1.25
C SER A 283 -1.69 -18.27 -1.52
N GLY A 284 -2.29 -17.26 -0.89
CA GLY A 284 -3.68 -16.87 -1.14
C GLY A 284 -3.90 -16.46 -2.60
N LEU A 285 -2.98 -15.67 -3.19
CA LEU A 285 -3.06 -15.26 -4.60
C LEU A 285 -2.99 -16.48 -5.53
N LEU A 286 -2.02 -17.37 -5.33
CA LEU A 286 -1.87 -18.57 -6.18
C LEU A 286 -3.11 -19.47 -6.12
N LYS A 287 -3.73 -19.63 -4.95
CA LYS A 287 -5.00 -20.40 -4.80
C LYS A 287 -6.19 -19.70 -5.47
N ARG A 288 -6.18 -18.37 -5.56
CA ARG A 288 -7.26 -17.61 -6.21
C ARG A 288 -7.22 -17.70 -7.74
N ILE A 289 -6.05 -17.89 -8.33
CA ILE A 289 -5.84 -17.93 -9.78
C ILE A 289 -5.78 -19.36 -10.36
N GLY A 290 -5.55 -20.38 -9.54
CA GLY A 290 -5.56 -21.81 -9.92
C GLY A 290 -6.91 -22.45 -9.75
#